data_3bdf92913d86f728cd3d92f742a757c6
#
_entry.id   3bdf92913d86f728cd3d92f742a757c6
#
_cell.length_a   1.000
_cell.length_b   1.000
_cell.length_c   1.000
_cell.angle_alpha   90.00
_cell.angle_beta   90.00
_cell.angle_gamma   90.00
#
_symmetry.space_group_name_H-M   'P 1'
#
loop_
_entity.id
_entity.type
_entity.pdbx_description
1 polymer ?
#
loop_
_entity_poly.entity_id
_entity_poly.type
_entity_poly.pdbx_seq_one_letter_code
_entity_poly.pdbx_strand_id
1 'polypeptide(L)'
;MDFQNFFPVWSKLTAAQQNLISGHLMSRTISKGTVIHNGSMDCTGLLLVKSGQLRAYILSDEGREITIYRLFDRDMCLFSASCIMRSIQFEITIETEKDTELWIIPADIYQSIMAESAPVANYTNELMATRFSDVAHRTDYVEEPR
;
A
#
# COMPACT_ATOMS: atom_id res chain seq x y z
N MET A 1 -12.44 12.39 12.91
CA MET A 1 -11.60 11.87 11.82
C MET A 1 -11.90 10.40 11.58
N ASP A 2 -12.13 10.04 10.35
CA ASP A 2 -12.56 8.67 10.00
C ASP A 2 -11.41 7.68 9.86
N PHE A 3 -10.18 8.17 9.76
CA PHE A 3 -9.01 7.30 9.54
C PHE A 3 -8.93 6.17 10.56
N GLN A 4 -9.19 6.48 11.82
CA GLN A 4 -9.08 5.51 12.90
C GLN A 4 -9.99 4.29 12.69
N ASN A 5 -11.09 4.47 11.99
CA ASN A 5 -12.02 3.38 11.70
C ASN A 5 -11.52 2.48 10.58
N PHE A 6 -10.50 2.93 9.84
CA PHE A 6 -9.92 2.21 8.70
C PHE A 6 -8.58 1.56 9.02
N PHE A 7 -8.01 1.90 10.19
CA PHE A 7 -6.70 1.38 10.58
C PHE A 7 -6.87 0.44 11.78
N PRO A 8 -6.84 -0.88 11.56
CA PRO A 8 -7.26 -1.85 12.57
C PRO A 8 -6.48 -1.82 13.88
N VAL A 9 -5.23 -1.37 13.84
CA VAL A 9 -4.38 -1.36 15.05
C VAL A 9 -4.33 0.01 15.73
N TRP A 10 -5.20 0.93 15.33
CA TRP A 10 -5.21 2.29 15.88
C TRP A 10 -5.33 2.30 17.40
N SER A 11 -6.22 1.48 17.95
CA SER A 11 -6.46 1.44 19.39
C SER A 11 -5.28 0.88 20.18
N LYS A 12 -4.35 0.21 19.52
CA LYS A 12 -3.16 -0.35 20.16
C LYS A 12 -1.98 0.61 20.17
N LEU A 13 -2.15 1.79 19.60
CA LEU A 13 -1.11 2.81 19.57
C LEU A 13 -1.17 3.67 20.82
N THR A 14 -0.02 4.20 21.24
CA THR A 14 0.02 5.21 22.30
C THR A 14 -0.55 6.52 21.77
N ALA A 15 -0.92 7.41 22.70
CA ALA A 15 -1.42 8.72 22.30
C ALA A 15 -0.39 9.49 21.46
N ALA A 16 0.89 9.37 21.81
CA ALA A 16 1.96 10.02 21.06
C ALA A 16 2.04 9.50 19.63
N GLN A 17 1.91 8.18 19.46
CA GLN A 17 1.95 7.54 18.14
C GLN A 17 0.72 7.94 17.31
N GLN A 18 -0.45 7.98 17.94
CA GLN A 18 -1.67 8.41 17.27
C GLN A 18 -1.55 9.86 16.79
N ASN A 19 -0.99 10.71 17.62
CA ASN A 19 -0.78 12.12 17.26
C ASN A 19 0.23 12.27 16.13
N LEU A 20 1.26 11.46 16.13
CA LEU A 20 2.28 11.50 15.08
C LEU A 20 1.67 11.16 13.72
N ILE A 21 0.87 10.12 13.66
CA ILE A 21 0.18 9.75 12.43
C ILE A 21 -0.80 10.84 12.01
N SER A 22 -1.65 11.28 12.93
CA SER A 22 -2.68 12.30 12.64
C SER A 22 -2.07 13.60 12.14
N GLY A 23 -0.92 13.98 12.70
CA GLY A 23 -0.26 15.23 12.32
C GLY A 23 0.39 15.18 10.93
N HIS A 24 0.62 14.01 10.38
CA HIS A 24 1.30 13.86 9.09
C HIS A 24 0.43 13.17 8.04
N LEU A 25 -0.76 12.77 8.41
CA LEU A 25 -1.67 12.09 7.50
C LEU A 25 -2.14 13.04 6.42
N MET A 26 -2.04 12.60 5.16
CA MET A 26 -2.50 13.38 4.02
C MET A 26 -3.75 12.74 3.44
N SER A 27 -4.73 13.57 3.10
CA SER A 27 -5.96 13.12 2.44
C SER A 27 -5.89 13.56 0.98
N ARG A 28 -6.23 12.67 0.06
CA ARG A 28 -6.19 12.95 -1.38
C ARG A 28 -7.44 12.44 -2.05
N THR A 29 -7.90 13.21 -3.03
CA THR A 29 -8.93 12.78 -3.96
C THR A 29 -8.28 12.70 -5.33
N ILE A 30 -8.33 11.52 -5.95
CA ILE A 30 -7.61 11.25 -7.19
C ILE A 30 -8.58 10.75 -8.25
N SER A 31 -8.49 11.34 -9.42
CA SER A 31 -9.38 10.98 -10.53
C SER A 31 -9.04 9.61 -11.10
N LYS A 32 -10.05 8.95 -11.62
CA LYS A 32 -9.91 7.68 -12.33
C LYS A 32 -8.81 7.75 -13.39
N GLY A 33 -8.01 6.69 -13.50
CA GLY A 33 -6.99 6.58 -14.54
C GLY A 33 -5.67 7.26 -14.21
N THR A 34 -5.43 7.57 -12.96
CA THR A 34 -4.21 8.25 -12.53
C THR A 34 -3.22 7.24 -11.93
N VAL A 35 -1.98 7.29 -12.38
CA VAL A 35 -0.90 6.50 -11.78
C VAL A 35 -0.38 7.25 -10.56
N ILE A 36 -0.48 6.63 -9.38
CA ILE A 36 -0.09 7.27 -8.13
C ILE A 36 1.21 6.72 -7.55
N HIS A 37 1.69 5.60 -8.07
CA HIS A 37 2.96 5.02 -7.67
C HIS A 37 3.51 4.22 -8.85
N ASN A 38 4.78 4.40 -9.17
CA ASN A 38 5.36 3.78 -10.34
C ASN A 38 6.73 3.17 -10.01
N GLY A 39 6.69 1.89 -9.67
CA GLY A 39 7.91 1.12 -9.49
C GLY A 39 8.62 1.35 -8.16
N SER A 40 9.74 0.64 -7.99
CA SER A 40 10.48 0.62 -6.72
C SER A 40 11.25 1.90 -6.43
N MET A 41 11.45 2.74 -7.43
CA MET A 41 12.16 4.01 -7.26
C MET A 41 11.29 5.10 -6.65
N ASP A 42 9.99 4.89 -6.63
CA ASP A 42 9.03 5.85 -6.14
C ASP A 42 8.66 5.50 -4.71
N CYS A 43 8.67 6.47 -3.81
CA CYS A 43 8.28 6.22 -2.42
C CYS A 43 7.13 7.14 -2.05
N THR A 44 5.94 6.70 -2.39
CA THR A 44 4.73 7.48 -2.18
C THR A 44 4.29 7.50 -0.71
N GLY A 45 4.57 6.42 0.00
CA GLY A 45 4.07 6.21 1.35
C GLY A 45 3.03 5.11 1.36
N LEU A 46 2.43 4.85 2.52
CA LEU A 46 1.37 3.86 2.62
C LEU A 46 0.05 4.49 2.20
N LEU A 47 -0.70 3.76 1.40
CA LEU A 47 -2.01 4.22 0.92
C LEU A 47 -3.09 3.44 1.63
N LEU A 48 -4.07 4.14 2.18
CA LEU A 48 -5.25 3.52 2.78
C LEU A 48 -6.47 4.03 2.04
N VAL A 49 -7.18 3.14 1.37
CA VAL A 49 -8.31 3.52 0.51
C VAL A 49 -9.52 3.82 1.38
N LYS A 50 -10.01 5.05 1.30
CA LYS A 50 -11.24 5.45 1.97
C LYS A 50 -12.43 5.03 1.13
N SER A 51 -12.41 5.34 -0.16
CA SER A 51 -13.43 4.91 -1.11
C SER A 51 -12.83 4.89 -2.50
N GLY A 52 -13.27 3.95 -3.32
CA GLY A 52 -12.82 3.84 -4.70
C GLY A 52 -12.17 2.52 -5.00
N GLN A 53 -11.26 2.52 -5.96
CA GLN A 53 -10.61 1.29 -6.40
C GLN A 53 -9.26 1.58 -7.02
N LEU A 54 -8.25 0.86 -6.54
CA LEU A 54 -6.90 0.90 -7.08
C LEU A 54 -6.56 -0.43 -7.71
N ARG A 55 -5.68 -0.39 -8.69
CA ARG A 55 -5.16 -1.58 -9.35
C ARG A 55 -3.64 -1.58 -9.19
N ALA A 56 -3.11 -2.68 -8.68
CA ALA A 56 -1.68 -2.90 -8.59
C ALA A 56 -1.29 -3.88 -9.70
N TYR A 57 -0.32 -3.48 -10.53
CA TYR A 57 0.10 -4.32 -11.63
C TYR A 57 1.60 -4.22 -11.88
N ILE A 58 2.14 -5.20 -12.60
CA ILE A 58 3.52 -5.19 -13.06
C ILE A 58 3.51 -5.24 -14.59
N LEU A 59 4.63 -4.84 -15.19
CA LEU A 59 4.81 -4.97 -16.63
C LEU A 59 5.70 -6.17 -16.92
N SER A 60 5.27 -7.01 -17.84
CA SER A 60 6.09 -8.11 -18.31
C SER A 60 7.19 -7.58 -19.23
N ASP A 61 8.15 -8.44 -19.59
CA ASP A 61 9.22 -8.10 -20.53
C ASP A 61 8.67 -7.66 -21.89
N GLU A 62 7.46 -8.11 -22.21
CA GLU A 62 6.81 -7.78 -23.46
C GLU A 62 5.94 -6.52 -23.37
N GLY A 63 5.97 -5.85 -22.23
CA GLY A 63 5.18 -4.64 -22.03
C GLY A 63 3.73 -4.86 -21.66
N ARG A 64 3.33 -6.10 -21.35
CA ARG A 64 1.96 -6.41 -20.94
C ARG A 64 1.76 -6.05 -19.49
N GLU A 65 0.62 -5.45 -19.20
CA GLU A 65 0.23 -5.17 -17.81
C GLU A 65 -0.40 -6.41 -17.21
N ILE A 66 0.13 -6.80 -16.07
CA ILE A 66 -0.35 -7.98 -15.35
C ILE A 66 -0.87 -7.54 -14.01
N THR A 67 -2.19 -7.57 -13.83
CA THR A 67 -2.80 -7.16 -12.58
C THR A 67 -2.46 -8.18 -11.49
N ILE A 68 -1.88 -7.71 -10.40
CA ILE A 68 -1.53 -8.55 -9.26
C ILE A 68 -2.71 -8.65 -8.31
N TYR A 69 -3.28 -7.49 -7.95
CA TYR A 69 -4.46 -7.45 -7.10
C TYR A 69 -5.10 -6.07 -7.22
N ARG A 70 -6.29 -5.96 -6.68
CA ARG A 70 -7.02 -4.70 -6.59
C ARG A 70 -7.25 -4.35 -5.14
N LEU A 71 -7.32 -3.06 -4.87
CA LEU A 71 -7.60 -2.54 -3.53
C LEU A 71 -8.93 -1.81 -3.59
N PHE A 72 -9.77 -2.09 -2.60
CA PHE A 72 -11.10 -1.50 -2.48
C PHE A 72 -11.18 -0.71 -1.19
N ASP A 73 -12.37 -0.28 -0.83
CA ASP A 73 -12.57 0.47 0.42
C ASP A 73 -11.96 -0.31 1.59
N ARG A 74 -11.21 0.38 2.43
CA ARG A 74 -10.53 -0.12 3.64
C ARG A 74 -9.25 -0.92 3.38
N ASP A 75 -8.88 -1.16 2.14
CA ASP A 75 -7.63 -1.85 1.84
C ASP A 75 -6.44 -0.92 1.97
N MET A 76 -5.32 -1.47 2.43
CA MET A 76 -4.07 -0.73 2.56
C MET A 76 -3.06 -1.24 1.54
N CYS A 77 -2.37 -0.32 0.90
CA CYS A 77 -1.30 -0.64 -0.03
C CYS A 77 0.06 -0.39 0.61
N LEU A 78 0.83 -1.45 0.77
CA LEU A 78 2.20 -1.36 1.32
C LEU A 78 3.24 -1.15 0.23
N PHE A 79 2.99 -1.64 -0.97
CA PHE A 79 3.99 -1.56 -2.05
C PHE A 79 4.26 -0.12 -2.50
N SER A 80 3.36 0.80 -2.21
CA SER A 80 3.59 2.22 -2.49
C SER A 80 4.63 2.83 -1.55
N ALA A 81 5.01 2.10 -0.50
CA ALA A 81 6.07 2.50 0.43
C ALA A 81 7.28 1.58 0.30
N SER A 82 7.65 1.24 -0.92
CA SER A 82 8.71 0.27 -1.19
C SER A 82 10.06 0.69 -0.62
N CYS A 83 10.26 1.98 -0.35
CA CYS A 83 11.51 2.46 0.23
C CYS A 83 11.76 1.93 1.65
N ILE A 84 10.73 1.46 2.35
CA ILE A 84 10.90 0.88 3.67
C ILE A 84 10.83 -0.65 3.65
N MET A 85 10.57 -1.23 2.49
CA MET A 85 10.45 -2.68 2.33
C MET A 85 11.55 -3.17 1.38
N ARG A 86 12.78 -3.07 1.84
CA ARG A 86 13.96 -3.28 1.01
C ARG A 86 14.10 -4.68 0.42
N SER A 87 13.43 -5.65 1.02
CA SER A 87 13.46 -7.02 0.53
C SER A 87 12.52 -7.25 -0.64
N ILE A 88 11.65 -6.29 -0.92
CA ILE A 88 10.69 -6.40 -2.03
C ILE A 88 11.32 -5.79 -3.27
N GLN A 89 11.45 -6.60 -4.31
CA GLN A 89 12.11 -6.19 -5.55
C GLN A 89 11.18 -6.16 -6.75
N PHE A 90 9.87 -6.16 -6.50
CA PHE A 90 8.90 -6.07 -7.58
C PHE A 90 8.64 -4.61 -7.92
N GLU A 91 8.66 -4.29 -9.19
CA GLU A 91 8.33 -2.96 -9.66
C GLU A 91 6.84 -2.90 -9.94
N ILE A 92 6.09 -2.48 -8.93
CA ILE A 92 4.64 -2.46 -8.99
C ILE A 92 4.16 -1.05 -9.28
N THR A 93 3.21 -0.93 -10.21
CA THR A 93 2.55 0.32 -10.52
C THR A 93 1.17 0.30 -9.89
N ILE A 94 0.78 1.42 -9.28
CA ILE A 94 -0.53 1.57 -8.65
C ILE A 94 -1.30 2.66 -9.41
N GLU A 95 -2.47 2.32 -9.87
CA GLU A 95 -3.31 3.20 -10.69
C GLU A 95 -4.74 3.18 -10.19
N THR A 96 -5.42 4.32 -10.27
CA THR A 96 -6.84 4.38 -9.90
C THR A 96 -7.70 3.84 -11.03
N GLU A 97 -8.66 2.98 -10.69
CA GLU A 97 -9.65 2.48 -11.64
C GLU A 97 -11.00 3.18 -11.50
N LYS A 98 -11.15 3.97 -10.45
CA LYS A 98 -12.31 4.82 -10.17
C LYS A 98 -11.82 6.08 -9.51
N ASP A 99 -12.66 7.10 -9.44
CA ASP A 99 -12.37 8.26 -8.62
C ASP A 99 -12.20 7.75 -7.19
N THR A 100 -11.07 8.07 -6.57
CA THR A 100 -10.67 7.45 -5.31
C THR A 100 -10.33 8.51 -4.28
N GLU A 101 -10.84 8.33 -3.06
CA GLU A 101 -10.39 9.07 -1.90
C GLU A 101 -9.50 8.16 -1.07
N LEU A 102 -8.35 8.67 -0.65
CA LEU A 102 -7.43 7.86 0.13
C LEU A 102 -6.66 8.73 1.11
N TRP A 103 -6.06 8.06 2.09
CA TRP A 103 -5.10 8.67 2.99
C TRP A 103 -3.72 8.16 2.65
N ILE A 104 -2.72 9.04 2.82
CA ILE A 104 -1.32 8.68 2.65
C ILE A 104 -0.63 8.90 3.99
N ILE A 105 0.05 7.85 4.46
CA ILE A 105 0.92 7.94 5.64
C ILE A 105 2.34 8.00 5.10
N PRO A 106 3.10 9.09 5.36
CA PRO A 106 4.49 9.15 4.90
C PRO A 106 5.28 7.94 5.36
N ALA A 107 6.13 7.42 4.48
CA ALA A 107 6.85 6.19 4.74
C ALA A 107 7.74 6.27 5.99
N ASP A 108 8.43 7.38 6.18
CA ASP A 108 9.30 7.57 7.34
C ASP A 108 8.52 7.59 8.66
N ILE A 109 7.33 8.16 8.65
CA ILE A 109 6.45 8.19 9.82
C ILE A 109 6.00 6.76 10.14
N TYR A 110 5.55 6.02 9.14
CA TYR A 110 5.10 4.65 9.36
C TYR A 110 6.25 3.76 9.84
N GLN A 111 7.43 3.92 9.26
CA GLN A 111 8.61 3.16 9.67
C GLN A 111 8.96 3.42 11.12
N SER A 112 8.88 4.68 11.54
CA SER A 112 9.12 5.07 12.93
C SER A 112 8.14 4.40 13.89
N ILE A 113 6.86 4.36 13.50
CA ILE A 113 5.82 3.70 14.31
C ILE A 113 6.07 2.20 14.39
N MET A 114 6.43 1.56 13.27
CA MET A 114 6.74 0.14 13.25
C MET A 114 7.90 -0.21 14.19
N ALA A 115 8.90 0.66 14.27
CA ALA A 115 10.06 0.42 15.11
C ALA A 115 9.72 0.44 16.60
N GLU A 116 8.64 1.13 16.98
CA GLU A 116 8.25 1.33 18.37
C GLU A 116 7.02 0.55 18.79
N SER A 117 6.25 0.05 17.84
CA SER A 117 4.96 -0.60 18.12
C SER A 117 4.94 -2.03 17.57
N ALA A 118 5.01 -3.00 18.47
CA ALA A 118 4.90 -4.40 18.07
C ALA A 118 3.56 -4.71 17.38
N PRO A 119 2.41 -4.20 17.85
CA PRO A 119 1.15 -4.44 17.13
C PRO A 119 1.17 -3.96 15.69
N VAL A 120 1.74 -2.79 15.43
CA VAL A 120 1.83 -2.25 14.07
C VAL A 120 2.80 -3.08 13.23
N ALA A 121 3.95 -3.44 13.80
CA ALA A 121 4.92 -4.26 13.09
C ALA A 121 4.33 -5.62 12.72
N ASN A 122 3.62 -6.26 13.65
CA ASN A 122 2.99 -7.56 13.39
C ASN A 122 1.90 -7.45 12.33
N TYR A 123 1.06 -6.43 12.43
CA TYR A 123 0.01 -6.19 11.43
C TYR A 123 0.61 -5.99 10.04
N THR A 124 1.67 -5.19 9.96
CA THR A 124 2.34 -4.89 8.70
C THR A 124 2.97 -6.15 8.11
N ASN A 125 3.64 -6.96 8.96
CA ASN A 125 4.26 -8.20 8.50
C ASN A 125 3.25 -9.19 7.96
N GLU A 126 2.10 -9.32 8.62
CA GLU A 126 1.04 -10.21 8.15
C GLU A 126 0.46 -9.74 6.82
N LEU A 127 0.23 -8.44 6.72
CA LEU A 127 -0.31 -7.85 5.49
C LEU A 127 0.69 -8.02 4.34
N MET A 128 1.97 -7.78 4.63
CA MET A 128 3.04 -7.90 3.64
C MET A 128 3.18 -9.35 3.16
N ALA A 129 3.11 -10.31 4.07
CA ALA A 129 3.20 -11.73 3.72
C ALA A 129 2.06 -12.14 2.79
N THR A 130 0.86 -11.67 3.07
CA THR A 130 -0.31 -11.96 2.23
C THR A 130 -0.12 -11.38 0.84
N ARG A 131 0.28 -10.11 0.75
CA ARG A 131 0.47 -9.44 -0.54
C ARG A 131 1.66 -10.00 -1.32
N PHE A 132 2.72 -10.35 -0.62
CA PHE A 132 3.88 -10.97 -1.25
C PHE A 132 3.51 -12.32 -1.87
N SER A 133 2.73 -13.11 -1.16
CA SER A 133 2.23 -14.38 -1.67
C SER A 133 1.39 -14.18 -2.92
N ASP A 134 0.52 -13.17 -2.93
CA ASP A 134 -0.30 -12.84 -4.10
C ASP A 134 0.58 -12.52 -5.30
N VAL A 135 1.60 -11.69 -5.11
CA VAL A 135 2.51 -11.29 -6.20
C VAL A 135 3.27 -12.50 -6.73
N ALA A 136 3.83 -13.33 -5.84
CA ALA A 136 4.59 -14.51 -6.25
C ALA A 136 3.70 -15.48 -7.01
N HIS A 137 2.49 -15.70 -6.54
CA HIS A 137 1.54 -16.59 -7.19
C HIS A 137 1.18 -16.11 -8.59
N ARG A 138 0.89 -14.80 -8.72
CA ARG A 138 0.53 -14.22 -10.01
C ARG A 138 1.68 -14.28 -10.99
N THR A 139 2.90 -14.05 -10.51
CA THR A 139 4.08 -14.12 -11.34
C THR A 139 4.30 -15.53 -11.88
N ASP A 140 4.16 -16.52 -11.02
CA ASP A 140 4.28 -17.92 -11.43
C ASP A 140 3.22 -18.29 -12.46
N TYR A 141 2.00 -17.87 -12.21
CA TYR A 141 0.90 -18.13 -13.13
C TYR A 141 1.15 -17.56 -14.51
N VAL A 142 1.65 -16.33 -14.54
CA VAL A 142 1.89 -15.63 -15.80
C VAL A 142 3.03 -16.27 -16.60
N GLU A 143 3.99 -16.85 -15.93
CA GLU A 143 5.13 -17.48 -16.58
C GLU A 143 4.79 -18.86 -17.17
N GLU A 144 3.66 -19.40 -16.83
CA GLU A 144 3.27 -20.70 -17.38
C GLU A 144 3.02 -20.59 -18.87
N PRO A 145 3.49 -21.59 -19.62
CA PRO A 145 3.21 -21.63 -21.07
C PRO A 145 1.72 -21.69 -21.33
N ARG A 146 1.32 -21.06 -22.36
CA ARG A 146 -0.08 -21.02 -22.76
C ARG A 146 -0.31 -21.78 -24.01
#